data_1ec7c9ac1c5bcb3d6d3f770cf36b7a5b
#
_entry.id   1ec7c9ac1c5bcb3d6d3f770cf36b7a5b
#
_cell.length_a   1.000
_cell.length_b   1.000
_cell.length_c   1.000
_cell.angle_alpha   90.00
_cell.angle_beta   90.00
_cell.angle_gamma   90.00
#
_symmetry.space_group_name_H-M   'P 1'
#
loop_
_entity.id
_entity.type
_entity.pdbx_description
1 polymer ?
#
loop_
_entity_poly.entity_id
_entity_poly.type
_entity_poly.pdbx_seq_one_letter_code
_entity_poly.pdbx_strand_id
1 'polypeptide(L)'
;DDYQAMRAAGIVAVIEPAFWLGQARTEASSFKDYFSTLVGWERFRASQFGIKHYCTIGLNSKEANNEALAEKVMDLLPLFAAKEGVVAIGEIGYDDQTPAEDKYFRLQIDLALKFNLPIMVHTPHRDKKNGTIRSMDVLEEHGVAPHMVVIDHNNEETAKQVLDRGYWAAFTIYPNTKMGNERMVEVVKQYGSERIIVDS
;
A
#
# COMPACT_ATOMS: atom_id res chain seq x y z
N ASP A 1 -1.66 21.07 -13.90
CA ASP A 1 -2.41 19.95 -13.32
C ASP A 1 -1.54 18.70 -13.41
N ASP A 2 -1.44 17.93 -12.32
CA ASP A 2 -0.57 16.76 -12.23
C ASP A 2 -0.96 15.68 -13.26
N TYR A 3 -2.26 15.46 -13.47
CA TYR A 3 -2.72 14.51 -14.50
C TYR A 3 -2.35 14.94 -15.91
N GLN A 4 -2.31 16.24 -16.20
CA GLN A 4 -1.83 16.75 -17.48
C GLN A 4 -0.35 16.44 -17.69
N ALA A 5 0.47 16.65 -16.65
CA ALA A 5 1.89 16.32 -16.68
C ALA A 5 2.13 14.81 -16.82
N MET A 6 1.39 14.00 -16.04
CA MET A 6 1.42 12.53 -16.14
C MET A 6 1.07 12.06 -17.56
N ARG A 7 0.01 12.61 -18.15
CA ARG A 7 -0.39 12.25 -19.52
C ARG A 7 0.66 12.63 -20.55
N ALA A 8 1.26 13.80 -20.42
CA ALA A 8 2.35 14.25 -21.30
C ALA A 8 3.59 13.35 -21.18
N ALA A 9 3.83 12.79 -19.99
CA ALA A 9 4.90 11.80 -19.75
C ALA A 9 4.55 10.38 -20.24
N GLY A 10 3.36 10.15 -20.81
CA GLY A 10 2.94 8.85 -21.34
C GLY A 10 2.23 7.95 -20.33
N ILE A 11 1.92 8.42 -19.12
CA ILE A 11 1.20 7.65 -18.11
C ILE A 11 -0.27 7.51 -18.56
N VAL A 12 -0.76 6.28 -18.57
CA VAL A 12 -2.12 5.93 -19.02
C VAL A 12 -3.00 5.37 -17.91
N ALA A 13 -2.38 4.97 -16.79
CA ALA A 13 -3.08 4.49 -15.61
C ALA A 13 -2.27 4.81 -14.35
N VAL A 14 -2.95 5.04 -13.23
CA VAL A 14 -2.37 5.22 -11.91
C VAL A 14 -3.11 4.37 -10.88
N ILE A 15 -2.40 3.91 -9.86
CA ILE A 15 -2.98 3.32 -8.65
C ILE A 15 -2.57 4.22 -7.50
N GLU A 16 -3.54 4.85 -6.86
CA GLU A 16 -3.32 5.71 -5.70
C GLU A 16 -3.61 4.94 -4.40
N PRO A 17 -2.59 4.67 -3.58
CA PRO A 17 -2.82 3.98 -2.31
C PRO A 17 -3.48 4.89 -1.28
N ALA A 18 -4.32 4.32 -0.42
CA ALA A 18 -4.75 5.00 0.80
C ALA A 18 -3.58 5.00 1.80
N PHE A 19 -2.97 6.14 2.02
CA PHE A 19 -1.74 6.29 2.79
C PHE A 19 -1.88 7.26 3.97
N TRP A 20 -0.82 7.32 4.77
CA TRP A 20 -0.67 8.29 5.86
C TRP A 20 -0.52 9.71 5.33
N LEU A 21 -1.46 10.61 5.69
CA LEU A 21 -1.49 12.00 5.19
C LEU A 21 -0.59 12.98 5.97
N GLY A 22 0.37 12.49 6.74
CA GLY A 22 1.29 13.33 7.52
C GLY A 22 0.81 13.66 8.92
N GLN A 23 -0.48 13.45 9.22
CA GLN A 23 -1.07 13.59 10.55
C GLN A 23 -2.18 12.57 10.76
N ALA A 24 -2.36 12.14 12.02
CA ALA A 24 -3.44 11.21 12.35
C ALA A 24 -4.82 11.83 12.13
N ARG A 25 -5.70 11.09 11.49
CA ARG A 25 -7.12 11.42 11.45
C ARG A 25 -7.72 11.19 12.83
N THR A 26 -8.72 11.98 13.17
CA THR A 26 -9.38 11.92 14.49
C THR A 26 -10.77 11.28 14.44
N GLU A 27 -11.38 11.22 13.25
CA GLU A 27 -12.74 10.75 13.05
C GLU A 27 -12.86 9.78 11.87
N ALA A 28 -13.73 8.79 11.99
CA ALA A 28 -13.99 7.84 10.90
C ALA A 28 -14.61 8.50 9.67
N SER A 29 -15.34 9.61 9.84
CA SER A 29 -15.87 10.41 8.73
C SER A 29 -14.78 10.93 7.80
N SER A 30 -13.60 11.29 8.34
CA SER A 30 -12.46 11.72 7.52
C SER A 30 -11.95 10.61 6.60
N PHE A 31 -11.98 9.36 7.05
CA PHE A 31 -11.67 8.20 6.21
C PHE A 31 -12.73 7.99 5.14
N LYS A 32 -14.02 8.11 5.51
CA LYS A 32 -15.12 7.97 4.56
C LYS A 32 -15.03 9.02 3.45
N ASP A 33 -14.76 10.27 3.79
CA ASP A 33 -14.60 11.35 2.81
C ASP A 33 -13.38 11.10 1.91
N TYR A 34 -12.26 10.68 2.50
CA TYR A 34 -11.05 10.34 1.75
C TYR A 34 -11.27 9.16 0.79
N PHE A 35 -11.83 8.06 1.25
CA PHE A 35 -12.15 6.93 0.37
C PHE A 35 -13.16 7.30 -0.72
N SER A 36 -14.15 8.15 -0.40
CA SER A 36 -15.11 8.65 -1.40
C SER A 36 -14.42 9.50 -2.47
N THR A 37 -13.41 10.28 -2.07
CA THR A 37 -12.58 11.05 -3.02
C THR A 37 -11.81 10.12 -3.95
N LEU A 38 -11.15 9.09 -3.41
CA LEU A 38 -10.38 8.14 -4.21
C LEU A 38 -11.26 7.38 -5.21
N VAL A 39 -12.39 6.81 -4.76
CA VAL A 39 -13.23 5.98 -5.64
C VAL A 39 -14.09 6.78 -6.61
N GLY A 40 -14.34 8.06 -6.36
CA GLY A 40 -15.21 8.92 -7.15
C GLY A 40 -14.49 10.05 -7.85
N TRP A 41 -14.11 11.06 -7.08
CA TRP A 41 -13.62 12.33 -7.61
C TRP A 41 -12.29 12.20 -8.37
N GLU A 42 -11.32 11.49 -7.83
CA GLU A 42 -10.02 11.32 -8.49
C GLU A 42 -10.15 10.50 -9.77
N ARG A 43 -10.98 9.48 -9.80
CA ARG A 43 -11.29 8.73 -11.02
C ARG A 43 -11.88 9.64 -12.10
N PHE A 44 -12.82 10.49 -11.73
CA PHE A 44 -13.40 11.46 -12.67
C PHE A 44 -12.35 12.45 -13.18
N ARG A 45 -11.56 13.06 -12.28
CA ARG A 45 -10.49 14.00 -12.66
C ARG A 45 -9.48 13.37 -13.62
N ALA A 46 -8.95 12.21 -13.29
CA ALA A 46 -7.98 11.50 -14.14
C ALA A 46 -8.55 11.18 -15.53
N SER A 47 -9.84 10.79 -15.60
CA SER A 47 -10.50 10.47 -16.87
C SER A 47 -10.55 11.65 -17.83
N GLN A 48 -10.61 12.89 -17.34
CA GLN A 48 -10.58 14.11 -18.18
C GLN A 48 -9.26 14.25 -18.93
N PHE A 49 -8.19 13.58 -18.48
CA PHE A 49 -6.88 13.55 -19.13
C PHE A 49 -6.60 12.21 -19.84
N GLY A 50 -7.59 11.34 -19.94
CA GLY A 50 -7.43 10.01 -20.54
C GLY A 50 -6.58 9.05 -19.70
N ILE A 51 -6.51 9.27 -18.40
CA ILE A 51 -5.81 8.39 -17.43
C ILE A 51 -6.85 7.56 -16.68
N LYS A 52 -6.61 6.25 -16.59
CA LYS A 52 -7.38 5.35 -15.72
C LYS A 52 -6.87 5.48 -14.29
N HIS A 53 -7.74 5.82 -13.36
CA HIS A 53 -7.40 5.90 -11.95
C HIS A 53 -7.99 4.71 -11.19
N TYR A 54 -7.15 4.05 -10.44
CA TYR A 54 -7.48 3.00 -9.48
C TYR A 54 -6.97 3.42 -8.10
N CYS A 55 -7.46 2.79 -7.05
CA CYS A 55 -6.98 3.05 -5.71
C CYS A 55 -6.91 1.77 -4.87
N THR A 56 -6.18 1.86 -3.77
CA THR A 56 -6.32 0.92 -2.66
C THR A 56 -7.08 1.58 -1.53
N ILE A 57 -7.59 0.81 -0.59
CA ILE A 57 -8.19 1.32 0.65
C ILE A 57 -7.65 0.53 1.84
N GLY A 58 -7.48 1.19 2.96
CA GLY A 58 -6.98 0.57 4.17
C GLY A 58 -6.89 1.53 5.34
N LEU A 59 -6.74 0.95 6.53
CA LEU A 59 -6.35 1.66 7.75
C LEU A 59 -4.84 1.58 7.86
N ASN A 60 -4.16 2.73 7.76
CA ASN A 60 -2.72 2.79 7.89
C ASN A 60 -2.27 2.37 9.30
N SER A 61 -1.13 1.70 9.40
CA SER A 61 -0.56 1.21 10.66
C SER A 61 -0.44 2.29 11.75
N LYS A 62 -0.03 3.50 11.40
CA LYS A 62 0.08 4.61 12.38
C LYS A 62 -1.26 4.96 13.03
N GLU A 63 -2.35 4.87 12.28
CA GLU A 63 -3.70 5.19 12.73
C GLU A 63 -4.38 4.01 13.46
N ALA A 64 -3.88 2.80 13.28
CA ALA A 64 -4.32 1.59 13.97
C ALA A 64 -4.12 1.66 15.50
N ASN A 65 -3.16 2.46 15.97
CA ASN A 65 -2.89 2.65 17.40
C ASN A 65 -3.98 3.44 18.14
N ASN A 66 -4.88 4.12 17.43
CA ASN A 66 -6.13 4.63 17.99
C ASN A 66 -7.26 3.59 17.78
N GLU A 67 -7.33 2.60 18.67
CA GLU A 67 -8.24 1.45 18.51
C GLU A 67 -9.72 1.87 18.39
N ALA A 68 -10.16 2.88 19.15
CA ALA A 68 -11.54 3.38 19.08
C ALA A 68 -11.89 3.99 17.69
N LEU A 69 -10.92 4.60 17.03
CA LEU A 69 -11.05 5.05 15.64
C LEU A 69 -10.94 3.87 14.67
N ALA A 70 -9.96 3.00 14.89
CA ALA A 70 -9.67 1.86 14.03
C ALA A 70 -10.88 0.93 13.88
N GLU A 71 -11.58 0.63 14.96
CA GLU A 71 -12.82 -0.18 14.95
C GLU A 71 -13.87 0.43 14.00
N LYS A 72 -14.12 1.73 14.12
CA LYS A 72 -15.07 2.43 13.24
C LYS A 72 -14.64 2.44 11.77
N VAL A 73 -13.34 2.53 11.51
CA VAL A 73 -12.79 2.48 10.15
C VAL A 73 -12.93 1.08 9.57
N MET A 74 -12.69 0.04 10.36
CA MET A 74 -12.90 -1.35 9.94
C MET A 74 -14.33 -1.62 9.49
N ASP A 75 -15.34 -0.98 10.10
CA ASP A 75 -16.74 -1.06 9.66
C ASP A 75 -16.99 -0.39 8.29
N LEU A 76 -16.17 0.60 7.91
CA LEU A 76 -16.28 1.29 6.62
C LEU A 76 -15.62 0.51 5.47
N LEU A 77 -14.49 -0.16 5.73
CA LEU A 77 -13.68 -0.80 4.68
C LEU A 77 -14.49 -1.75 3.77
N PRO A 78 -15.37 -2.62 4.28
CA PRO A 78 -16.16 -3.51 3.41
C PRO A 78 -17.07 -2.76 2.42
N LEU A 79 -17.55 -1.56 2.80
CA LEU A 79 -18.41 -0.74 1.95
C LEU A 79 -17.67 -0.16 0.75
N PHE A 80 -16.37 0.05 0.88
CA PHE A 80 -15.49 0.58 -0.17
C PHE A 80 -14.77 -0.52 -0.94
N ALA A 81 -14.41 -1.63 -0.30
CA ALA A 81 -13.72 -2.75 -0.95
C ALA A 81 -14.44 -3.29 -2.19
N ALA A 82 -15.77 -3.22 -2.19
CA ALA A 82 -16.61 -3.65 -3.31
C ALA A 82 -16.80 -2.57 -4.41
N LYS A 83 -16.23 -1.37 -4.24
CA LYS A 83 -16.43 -0.28 -5.21
C LYS A 83 -15.54 -0.47 -6.43
N GLU A 84 -16.08 -0.11 -7.58
CA GLU A 84 -15.33 -0.08 -8.83
C GLU A 84 -14.12 0.87 -8.70
N GLY A 85 -12.95 0.41 -9.14
CA GLY A 85 -11.71 1.16 -9.07
C GLY A 85 -10.87 0.85 -7.83
N VAL A 86 -11.42 0.17 -6.81
CA VAL A 86 -10.63 -0.38 -5.72
C VAL A 86 -9.98 -1.68 -6.19
N VAL A 87 -8.66 -1.74 -6.18
CA VAL A 87 -7.87 -2.86 -6.74
C VAL A 87 -7.06 -3.61 -5.69
N ALA A 88 -6.95 -3.11 -4.47
CA ALA A 88 -6.27 -3.78 -3.37
C ALA A 88 -6.72 -3.24 -2.00
N ILE A 89 -6.45 -4.00 -0.95
CA ILE A 89 -6.46 -3.51 0.44
C ILE A 89 -5.04 -3.04 0.78
N GLY A 90 -4.89 -1.78 1.16
CA GLY A 90 -3.58 -1.15 1.45
C GLY A 90 -3.69 0.39 1.53
N GLU A 91 -2.66 1.01 2.07
CA GLU A 91 -1.48 0.46 2.72
C GLU A 91 -1.82 -0.07 4.12
N ILE A 92 -1.47 -1.32 4.39
CA ILE A 92 -1.64 -1.96 5.69
C ILE A 92 -0.31 -2.58 6.15
N GLY A 93 -0.12 -2.85 7.41
CA GLY A 93 1.12 -3.45 7.91
C GLY A 93 1.60 -2.86 9.22
N TYR A 94 2.89 -2.62 9.33
CA TYR A 94 3.54 -2.15 10.56
C TYR A 94 4.28 -0.82 10.38
N ASP A 95 4.26 0.02 11.44
CA ASP A 95 5.14 1.16 11.61
C ASP A 95 6.00 1.01 12.89
N ASP A 96 5.37 0.91 14.07
CA ASP A 96 6.02 0.68 15.37
C ASP A 96 5.88 -0.78 15.86
N GLN A 97 5.24 -1.64 15.09
CA GLN A 97 5.02 -3.07 15.35
C GLN A 97 4.26 -3.36 16.65
N THR A 98 3.32 -2.50 17.00
CA THR A 98 2.50 -2.63 18.21
C THR A 98 1.47 -3.77 18.13
N PRO A 99 0.90 -4.22 19.27
CA PRO A 99 -0.20 -5.18 19.24
C PRO A 99 -1.45 -4.67 18.50
N ALA A 100 -1.74 -3.36 18.54
CA ALA A 100 -2.84 -2.78 17.81
C ALA A 100 -2.61 -2.85 16.29
N GLU A 101 -1.40 -2.50 15.83
CA GLU A 101 -1.03 -2.66 14.42
C GLU A 101 -1.16 -4.11 13.96
N ASP A 102 -0.70 -5.08 14.77
CA ASP A 102 -0.83 -6.51 14.47
C ASP A 102 -2.30 -6.94 14.33
N LYS A 103 -3.15 -6.53 15.29
CA LYS A 103 -4.59 -6.81 15.29
C LYS A 103 -5.25 -6.32 13.99
N TYR A 104 -5.05 -5.05 13.65
CA TYR A 104 -5.72 -4.45 12.49
C TYR A 104 -5.07 -4.84 11.16
N PHE A 105 -3.80 -5.19 11.14
CA PHE A 105 -3.16 -5.79 9.97
C PHE A 105 -3.83 -7.13 9.62
N ARG A 106 -3.95 -8.05 10.60
CA ARG A 106 -4.60 -9.35 10.42
C ARG A 106 -6.06 -9.23 9.97
N LEU A 107 -6.85 -8.36 10.59
CA LEU A 107 -8.24 -8.12 10.21
C LEU A 107 -8.38 -7.61 8.76
N GLN A 108 -7.44 -6.80 8.29
CA GLN A 108 -7.45 -6.30 6.92
C GLN A 108 -6.94 -7.34 5.91
N ILE A 109 -6.06 -8.25 6.31
CA ILE A 109 -5.72 -9.43 5.49
C ILE A 109 -6.97 -10.29 5.29
N ASP A 110 -7.72 -10.59 6.35
CA ASP A 110 -8.97 -11.35 6.25
C ASP A 110 -9.99 -10.66 5.34
N LEU A 111 -10.06 -9.33 5.40
CA LEU A 111 -10.91 -8.54 4.50
C LEU A 111 -10.48 -8.70 3.04
N ALA A 112 -9.17 -8.60 2.76
CA ALA A 112 -8.64 -8.78 1.41
C ALA A 112 -8.96 -10.18 0.86
N LEU A 113 -8.76 -11.22 1.65
CA LEU A 113 -9.11 -12.59 1.29
C LEU A 113 -10.60 -12.73 1.00
N LYS A 114 -11.47 -12.16 1.85
CA LYS A 114 -12.93 -12.18 1.67
C LYS A 114 -13.38 -11.56 0.36
N PHE A 115 -12.75 -10.48 -0.08
CA PHE A 115 -13.07 -9.78 -1.33
C PHE A 115 -12.23 -10.24 -2.52
N ASN A 116 -11.32 -11.19 -2.33
CA ASN A 116 -10.36 -11.67 -3.34
C ASN A 116 -9.56 -10.50 -3.95
N LEU A 117 -9.10 -9.59 -3.09
CA LEU A 117 -8.30 -8.43 -3.49
C LEU A 117 -6.82 -8.64 -3.15
N PRO A 118 -5.90 -8.15 -3.97
CA PRO A 118 -4.51 -8.01 -3.62
C PRO A 118 -4.30 -7.20 -2.33
N ILE A 119 -3.10 -7.32 -1.75
CA ILE A 119 -2.70 -6.60 -0.55
C ILE A 119 -1.48 -5.75 -0.86
N MET A 120 -1.49 -4.48 -0.44
CA MET A 120 -0.34 -3.59 -0.45
C MET A 120 0.13 -3.36 0.99
N VAL A 121 1.35 -3.82 1.28
CA VAL A 121 1.91 -3.83 2.64
C VAL A 121 2.90 -2.70 2.82
N HIS A 122 2.61 -1.83 3.79
CA HIS A 122 3.55 -0.86 4.32
C HIS A 122 4.56 -1.54 5.26
N THR A 123 5.85 -1.30 5.06
CA THR A 123 6.91 -1.82 5.92
C THR A 123 7.53 -0.72 6.78
N PRO A 124 7.87 -1.00 8.06
CA PRO A 124 8.31 0.02 8.99
C PRO A 124 9.64 0.66 8.58
N HIS A 125 9.84 1.91 8.98
CA HIS A 125 11.13 2.60 8.82
C HIS A 125 12.16 2.13 9.83
N ARG A 126 11.73 1.90 11.08
CA ARG A 126 12.57 1.38 12.15
C ARG A 126 12.54 -0.14 12.10
N ASP A 127 13.69 -0.75 12.36
CA ASP A 127 13.84 -2.21 12.31
C ASP A 127 13.24 -2.82 11.03
N LYS A 128 13.57 -2.20 9.90
CA LYS A 128 12.99 -2.49 8.60
C LYS A 128 13.05 -3.98 8.25
N LYS A 129 14.21 -4.59 8.41
CA LYS A 129 14.41 -6.00 8.07
C LYS A 129 13.49 -6.93 8.84
N ASN A 130 13.48 -6.82 10.18
CA ASN A 130 12.65 -7.70 11.01
C ASN A 130 11.16 -7.39 10.84
N GLY A 131 10.77 -6.12 10.70
CA GLY A 131 9.39 -5.76 10.45
C GLY A 131 8.88 -6.23 9.08
N THR A 132 9.72 -6.23 8.05
CA THR A 132 9.38 -6.79 6.75
C THR A 132 9.22 -8.32 6.83
N ILE A 133 10.13 -9.00 7.53
CA ILE A 133 10.03 -10.46 7.75
C ILE A 133 8.74 -10.78 8.50
N ARG A 134 8.47 -10.07 9.61
CA ARG A 134 7.23 -10.25 10.39
C ARG A 134 5.98 -10.05 9.55
N SER A 135 5.95 -9.04 8.67
CA SER A 135 4.83 -8.82 7.76
C SER A 135 4.58 -10.02 6.86
N MET A 136 5.65 -10.58 6.29
CA MET A 136 5.56 -11.75 5.43
C MET A 136 5.14 -13.00 6.20
N ASP A 137 5.63 -13.20 7.43
CA ASP A 137 5.26 -14.32 8.30
C ASP A 137 3.75 -14.29 8.60
N VAL A 138 3.19 -13.12 8.92
CA VAL A 138 1.75 -12.94 9.14
C VAL A 138 0.93 -13.24 7.89
N LEU A 139 1.38 -12.83 6.71
CA LEU A 139 0.71 -13.14 5.44
C LEU A 139 0.71 -14.65 5.16
N GLU A 140 1.83 -15.33 5.43
CA GLU A 140 1.95 -16.78 5.30
C GLU A 140 1.04 -17.52 6.30
N GLU A 141 0.95 -17.06 7.56
CA GLU A 141 0.03 -17.60 8.57
C GLU A 141 -1.44 -17.54 8.11
N HIS A 142 -1.83 -16.49 7.38
CA HIS A 142 -3.17 -16.33 6.79
C HIS A 142 -3.35 -17.06 5.45
N GLY A 143 -2.32 -17.72 4.94
CA GLY A 143 -2.38 -18.46 3.68
C GLY A 143 -2.52 -17.57 2.44
N VAL A 144 -2.05 -16.33 2.51
CA VAL A 144 -2.10 -15.40 1.37
C VAL A 144 -1.10 -15.84 0.30
N ALA A 145 -1.57 -15.98 -0.93
CA ALA A 145 -0.70 -16.32 -2.06
C ALA A 145 0.27 -15.17 -2.36
N PRO A 146 1.61 -15.41 -2.42
CA PRO A 146 2.59 -14.33 -2.56
C PRO A 146 2.38 -13.42 -3.77
N HIS A 147 1.90 -13.97 -4.89
CA HIS A 147 1.63 -13.19 -6.10
C HIS A 147 0.49 -12.16 -5.95
N MET A 148 -0.31 -12.25 -4.89
CA MET A 148 -1.37 -11.31 -4.52
C MET A 148 -0.88 -10.20 -3.60
N VAL A 149 0.41 -10.12 -3.29
CA VAL A 149 0.95 -9.17 -2.32
C VAL A 149 2.07 -8.34 -2.89
N VAL A 150 1.97 -7.03 -2.69
CA VAL A 150 3.04 -6.05 -2.89
C VAL A 150 3.59 -5.67 -1.52
N ILE A 151 4.86 -5.93 -1.28
CA ILE A 151 5.58 -5.45 -0.11
C ILE A 151 6.25 -4.14 -0.50
N ASP A 152 5.82 -3.03 0.11
CA ASP A 152 6.30 -1.69 -0.25
C ASP A 152 7.41 -1.17 0.64
N HIS A 153 8.05 -0.09 0.18
CA HIS A 153 9.17 0.60 0.81
C HIS A 153 10.39 -0.27 1.03
N ASN A 154 10.67 -1.18 0.10
CA ASN A 154 11.88 -1.99 0.16
C ASN A 154 13.16 -1.15 -0.02
N ASN A 155 14.25 -1.74 0.40
CA ASN A 155 15.62 -1.30 0.15
C ASN A 155 16.52 -2.53 -0.10
N GLU A 156 17.82 -2.32 -0.22
CA GLU A 156 18.81 -3.39 -0.47
C GLU A 156 18.80 -4.46 0.64
N GLU A 157 18.41 -4.07 1.86
CA GLU A 157 18.41 -4.98 3.02
C GLU A 157 17.24 -5.99 2.96
N THR A 158 16.10 -5.60 2.35
CA THR A 158 14.87 -6.39 2.33
C THR A 158 14.56 -7.04 0.99
N ALA A 159 15.07 -6.48 -0.11
CA ALA A 159 14.78 -6.91 -1.49
C ALA A 159 14.90 -8.42 -1.68
N LYS A 160 16.06 -8.99 -1.28
CA LYS A 160 16.30 -10.42 -1.46
C LYS A 160 15.26 -11.29 -0.77
N GLN A 161 14.94 -11.00 0.47
CA GLN A 161 14.01 -11.82 1.27
C GLN A 161 12.58 -11.76 0.73
N VAL A 162 12.16 -10.59 0.26
CA VAL A 162 10.84 -10.39 -0.35
C VAL A 162 10.72 -11.19 -1.65
N LEU A 163 11.73 -11.07 -2.53
CA LEU A 163 11.76 -11.77 -3.81
C LEU A 163 11.87 -13.29 -3.66
N ASP A 164 12.72 -13.77 -2.71
CA ASP A 164 12.92 -15.20 -2.44
C ASP A 164 11.62 -15.88 -1.96
N ARG A 165 10.77 -15.15 -1.21
CA ARG A 165 9.45 -15.64 -0.77
C ARG A 165 8.35 -15.50 -1.83
N GLY A 166 8.67 -14.98 -3.01
CA GLY A 166 7.74 -14.91 -4.16
C GLY A 166 6.84 -13.68 -4.18
N TYR A 167 7.03 -12.72 -3.29
CA TYR A 167 6.28 -11.47 -3.24
C TYR A 167 6.72 -10.48 -4.32
N TRP A 168 5.87 -9.49 -4.62
CA TRP A 168 6.25 -8.30 -5.38
C TRP A 168 6.99 -7.33 -4.46
N ALA A 169 8.16 -6.89 -4.86
CA ALA A 169 8.95 -5.91 -4.12
C ALA A 169 8.76 -4.52 -4.73
N ALA A 170 8.12 -3.60 -4.00
CA ALA A 170 7.98 -2.21 -4.40
C ALA A 170 9.02 -1.31 -3.73
N PHE A 171 9.51 -0.34 -4.48
CA PHE A 171 10.59 0.57 -4.09
C PHE A 171 10.15 2.00 -4.37
N THR A 172 9.98 2.77 -3.30
CA THR A 172 9.61 4.18 -3.40
C THR A 172 10.82 5.04 -3.71
N ILE A 173 10.77 5.76 -4.81
CA ILE A 173 11.87 6.62 -5.30
C ILE A 173 11.55 8.08 -5.01
N TYR A 174 12.43 8.73 -4.26
CA TYR A 174 12.38 10.18 -4.00
C TYR A 174 13.75 10.81 -4.22
N PRO A 175 13.81 12.05 -4.73
CA PRO A 175 15.10 12.72 -5.02
C PRO A 175 16.00 12.89 -3.80
N ASN A 176 15.42 13.13 -2.62
CA ASN A 176 16.16 13.51 -1.41
C ASN A 176 15.92 12.58 -0.22
N THR A 177 15.05 11.60 -0.35
CA THR A 177 14.69 10.66 0.74
C THR A 177 14.46 9.28 0.17
N LYS A 178 14.36 8.27 1.02
CA LYS A 178 14.13 6.88 0.65
C LYS A 178 15.22 6.35 -0.30
N MET A 179 14.86 5.82 -1.47
CA MET A 179 15.83 5.29 -2.44
C MET A 179 15.99 6.24 -3.63
N GLY A 180 17.24 6.56 -3.99
CA GLY A 180 17.54 7.30 -5.21
C GLY A 180 17.65 6.39 -6.44
N ASN A 181 17.61 7.00 -7.63
CA ASN A 181 17.64 6.27 -8.91
C ASN A 181 18.86 5.35 -9.07
N GLU A 182 20.04 5.80 -8.66
CA GLU A 182 21.28 5.03 -8.79
C GLU A 182 21.21 3.72 -7.99
N ARG A 183 20.74 3.80 -6.74
CA ARG A 183 20.56 2.62 -5.88
C ARG A 183 19.52 1.66 -6.45
N MET A 184 18.44 2.18 -7.02
CA MET A 184 17.41 1.36 -7.68
C MET A 184 17.98 0.60 -8.88
N VAL A 185 18.81 1.24 -9.69
CA VAL A 185 19.47 0.61 -10.84
C VAL A 185 20.34 -0.57 -10.37
N GLU A 186 21.06 -0.42 -9.25
CA GLU A 186 21.89 -1.52 -8.70
C GLU A 186 21.02 -2.68 -8.20
N VAL A 187 19.86 -2.40 -7.58
CA VAL A 187 18.90 -3.44 -7.19
C VAL A 187 18.43 -4.24 -8.42
N VAL A 188 18.04 -3.54 -9.50
CA VAL A 188 17.59 -4.20 -10.74
C VAL A 188 18.71 -4.99 -11.40
N LYS A 189 19.95 -4.49 -11.41
CA LYS A 189 21.11 -5.25 -11.90
C LYS A 189 21.36 -6.53 -11.10
N GLN A 190 21.16 -6.47 -9.79
CA GLN A 190 21.43 -7.59 -8.89
C GLN A 190 20.34 -8.66 -8.94
N TYR A 191 19.06 -8.28 -9.00
CA TYR A 191 17.92 -9.19 -8.82
C TYR A 191 17.08 -9.37 -10.08
N GLY A 192 17.36 -8.63 -11.16
CA GLY A 192 16.49 -8.56 -12.34
C GLY A 192 15.32 -7.59 -12.13
N SER A 193 14.40 -7.55 -13.08
CA SER A 193 13.20 -6.69 -13.03
C SER A 193 11.91 -7.46 -12.76
N GLU A 194 12.00 -8.78 -12.66
CA GLU A 194 10.83 -9.63 -12.41
C GLU A 194 10.33 -9.41 -10.97
N ARG A 195 9.03 -9.16 -10.82
CA ARG A 195 8.38 -8.85 -9.53
C ARG A 195 8.95 -7.64 -8.80
N ILE A 196 9.51 -6.68 -9.54
CA ILE A 196 9.91 -5.38 -9.02
C ILE A 196 8.93 -4.31 -9.49
N ILE A 197 8.48 -3.47 -8.56
CA ILE A 197 7.68 -2.27 -8.81
C ILE A 197 8.52 -1.07 -8.36
N VAL A 198 8.51 -0.01 -9.15
CA VAL A 198 9.11 1.28 -8.80
C VAL A 198 7.98 2.30 -8.75
N ASP A 199 7.86 2.99 -7.63
CA ASP A 199 6.82 3.96 -7.34
C ASP A 199 7.38 5.26 -6.77
N SER A 200 6.51 6.22 -6.46
CA SER A 200 6.90 7.52 -5.86
C SER A 200 5.76 8.09 -5.01
#